data_cd179a3d79ac76e72e75d980f280d52b
#
_entry.id   cd179a3d79ac76e72e75d980f280d52b
#
_cell.length_a   1.000
_cell.length_b   1.000
_cell.length_c   1.000
_cell.angle_alpha   90.00
_cell.angle_beta   90.00
_cell.angle_gamma   90.00
#
_symmetry.space_group_name_H-M   'P 1'
#
loop_
_entity.id
_entity.type
_entity.pdbx_description
1 polymer ?
#
loop_
_entity_poly.entity_id
_entity_poly.type
_entity_poly.pdbx_seq_one_letter_code
_entity_poly.pdbx_strand_id
1 'polypeptide(L)'
;MSLDIRPIFSALLRNRTGAVLVALQVAIALAVLTNAVYIVDQRVTMIDRPTGIDDANMFVIDSTGFGGRFDYNASLRNDLDYLRGLSGVVDASPINHAPLSGGGSSTSIQLQPNIRNSSDTHPLNYFEMDEHELNTMGLRLIAGRNFRAEEILQPFSPAHPDAFVPQIILTKKAAESVFPKQNALGKTVYDGEGHSATIIGIVEDMLGTWPNTPQAPQSVAFFPRLPLMYGFYYLVRTRPGQRDAVMRTVEAHMATSNPDRVIRSVKPLSSIKRIVYLGDRNMAIFLATVTVLLVAITSLGIFGLATFNVSTRTKQIGTRRAVGARRGDIIRYFMVENGLITTTGVILGCALALGVGYWLSLQYALPRLDLYYLVGGILGLWTLGQIAVWQPARRASRVSPSVATRTV
;
A
#
# COMPACT_ATOMS: atom_id res chain seq x y z
N MET A 1 -52.26 -8.37 -9.82
CA MET A 1 -52.41 -7.11 -9.05
C MET A 1 -51.19 -6.26 -9.30
N SER A 2 -51.37 -5.06 -9.90
CA SER A 2 -50.29 -4.05 -9.99
C SER A 2 -49.89 -3.66 -8.59
N LEU A 3 -48.58 -3.65 -8.30
CA LEU A 3 -48.07 -3.14 -7.03
C LEU A 3 -48.25 -1.62 -7.03
N ASP A 4 -49.30 -1.16 -6.34
CA ASP A 4 -49.42 0.26 -6.04
C ASP A 4 -48.36 0.64 -5.01
N ILE A 5 -47.32 1.40 -5.40
CA ILE A 5 -46.23 1.86 -4.55
C ILE A 5 -46.73 2.93 -3.55
N ARG A 6 -47.81 3.64 -3.88
CA ARG A 6 -48.42 4.70 -3.02
C ARG A 6 -48.76 4.21 -1.61
N PRO A 7 -49.44 3.03 -1.39
CA PRO A 7 -49.74 2.55 -0.06
C PRO A 7 -48.49 2.19 0.74
N ILE A 8 -47.39 1.74 0.09
CA ILE A 8 -46.14 1.37 0.74
C ILE A 8 -45.45 2.65 1.25
N PHE A 9 -45.44 3.68 0.41
CA PHE A 9 -44.86 4.98 0.76
C PHE A 9 -45.60 5.67 1.90
N SER A 10 -46.93 5.64 1.90
CA SER A 10 -47.77 6.21 2.98
C SER A 10 -47.59 5.45 4.31
N ALA A 11 -47.41 4.12 4.26
CA ALA A 11 -47.13 3.30 5.45
C ALA A 11 -45.72 3.60 6.04
N LEU A 12 -44.72 3.83 5.20
CA LEU A 12 -43.39 4.27 5.63
C LEU A 12 -43.42 5.64 6.29
N LEU A 13 -44.17 6.59 5.76
CA LEU A 13 -44.34 7.92 6.33
C LEU A 13 -45.06 7.89 7.69
N ARG A 14 -45.88 6.87 7.98
CA ARG A 14 -46.60 6.70 9.25
C ARG A 14 -45.75 6.08 10.35
N ASN A 15 -44.73 5.26 9.99
CA ASN A 15 -43.79 4.63 10.93
C ASN A 15 -42.34 5.04 10.59
N ARG A 16 -42.04 6.33 10.78
CA ARG A 16 -40.80 6.95 10.28
C ARG A 16 -39.54 6.51 11.02
N THR A 17 -39.65 6.30 12.34
CA THR A 17 -38.47 6.10 13.20
C THR A 17 -37.62 4.91 12.78
N GLY A 18 -38.24 3.75 12.56
CA GLY A 18 -37.49 2.55 12.15
C GLY A 18 -36.92 2.65 10.74
N ALA A 19 -37.71 3.21 9.80
CA ALA A 19 -37.24 3.40 8.41
C ALA A 19 -36.08 4.37 8.33
N VAL A 20 -36.12 5.50 9.07
CA VAL A 20 -35.06 6.50 9.11
C VAL A 20 -33.78 5.92 9.74
N LEU A 21 -33.90 5.16 10.83
CA LEU A 21 -32.75 4.52 11.47
C LEU A 21 -32.04 3.56 10.53
N VAL A 22 -32.80 2.69 9.80
CA VAL A 22 -32.18 1.76 8.84
C VAL A 22 -31.60 2.51 7.64
N ALA A 23 -32.28 3.52 7.12
CA ALA A 23 -31.75 4.34 6.02
C ALA A 23 -30.45 5.04 6.42
N LEU A 24 -30.39 5.61 7.64
CA LEU A 24 -29.18 6.25 8.16
C LEU A 24 -28.05 5.20 8.37
N GLN A 25 -28.40 4.04 8.93
CA GLN A 25 -27.44 2.93 9.09
C GLN A 25 -26.86 2.46 7.76
N VAL A 26 -27.70 2.29 6.73
CA VAL A 26 -27.25 1.95 5.37
C VAL A 26 -26.37 3.05 4.79
N ALA A 27 -26.72 4.31 5.00
CA ALA A 27 -25.94 5.46 4.51
C ALA A 27 -24.53 5.51 5.13
N ILE A 28 -24.44 5.36 6.45
CA ILE A 28 -23.15 5.31 7.17
C ILE A 28 -22.36 4.07 6.72
N ALA A 29 -23.04 2.91 6.63
CA ALA A 29 -22.39 1.67 6.21
C ALA A 29 -21.81 1.80 4.79
N LEU A 30 -22.54 2.40 3.84
CA LEU A 30 -22.03 2.62 2.49
C LEU A 30 -20.81 3.53 2.48
N ALA A 31 -20.88 4.65 3.20
CA ALA A 31 -19.77 5.61 3.26
C ALA A 31 -18.49 4.98 3.84
N VAL A 32 -18.61 4.26 4.96
CA VAL A 32 -17.46 3.62 5.61
C VAL A 32 -16.93 2.47 4.76
N LEU A 33 -17.82 1.56 4.30
CA LEU A 33 -17.44 0.39 3.51
C LEU A 33 -16.69 0.79 2.24
N THR A 34 -17.22 1.74 1.48
CA THR A 34 -16.63 2.16 0.21
C THR A 34 -15.25 2.77 0.40
N ASN A 35 -15.09 3.68 1.37
CA ASN A 35 -13.79 4.30 1.66
C ASN A 35 -12.81 3.28 2.29
N ALA A 36 -13.29 2.39 3.18
CA ALA A 36 -12.43 1.38 3.79
C ALA A 36 -11.91 0.37 2.75
N VAL A 37 -12.78 -0.15 1.88
CA VAL A 37 -12.37 -1.08 0.81
C VAL A 37 -11.38 -0.40 -0.13
N TYR A 38 -11.61 0.85 -0.51
CA TYR A 38 -10.68 1.64 -1.31
C TYR A 38 -9.30 1.75 -0.65
N ILE A 39 -9.25 2.14 0.64
CA ILE A 39 -7.98 2.29 1.37
C ILE A 39 -7.27 0.93 1.49
N VAL A 40 -8.00 -0.13 1.81
CA VAL A 40 -7.44 -1.50 1.90
C VAL A 40 -6.82 -1.91 0.58
N ASP A 41 -7.52 -1.73 -0.53
CA ASP A 41 -7.02 -2.07 -1.85
C ASP A 41 -5.76 -1.29 -2.23
N GLN A 42 -5.73 0.02 -1.98
CA GLN A 42 -4.55 0.86 -2.18
C GLN A 42 -3.34 0.36 -1.36
N ARG A 43 -3.56 -0.05 -0.10
CA ARG A 43 -2.49 -0.56 0.77
C ARG A 43 -1.99 -1.93 0.31
N VAL A 44 -2.90 -2.84 -0.04
CA VAL A 44 -2.54 -4.17 -0.56
C VAL A 44 -1.76 -4.03 -1.87
N THR A 45 -2.26 -3.23 -2.82
CA THR A 45 -1.58 -2.96 -4.08
C THR A 45 -0.18 -2.37 -3.87
N MET A 46 -0.01 -1.49 -2.88
CA MET A 46 1.29 -0.91 -2.53
C MET A 46 2.25 -1.97 -1.97
N ILE A 47 1.78 -2.86 -1.10
CA ILE A 47 2.56 -3.95 -0.51
C ILE A 47 3.02 -4.96 -1.57
N ASP A 48 2.15 -5.29 -2.51
CA ASP A 48 2.36 -6.33 -3.52
C ASP A 48 3.09 -5.81 -4.78
N ARG A 49 3.46 -4.53 -4.82
CA ARG A 49 4.23 -3.98 -5.95
C ARG A 49 5.55 -4.72 -6.13
N PRO A 50 5.93 -5.05 -7.38
CA PRO A 50 7.26 -5.57 -7.69
C PRO A 50 8.35 -4.60 -7.17
N THR A 51 9.35 -5.15 -6.49
CA THR A 51 10.45 -4.35 -5.95
C THR A 51 11.47 -3.93 -7.00
N GLY A 52 11.55 -4.66 -8.11
CA GLY A 52 12.54 -4.47 -9.17
C GLY A 52 13.90 -5.11 -8.86
N ILE A 53 14.08 -5.67 -7.65
CA ILE A 53 15.30 -6.36 -7.21
C ILE A 53 14.98 -7.76 -6.69
N ASP A 54 15.99 -8.62 -6.55
CA ASP A 54 15.83 -10.01 -6.07
C ASP A 54 15.75 -10.07 -4.52
N ASP A 55 14.78 -9.34 -3.93
CA ASP A 55 14.65 -9.18 -2.47
C ASP A 55 14.46 -10.50 -1.71
N ALA A 56 13.98 -11.56 -2.36
CA ALA A 56 13.81 -12.88 -1.76
C ALA A 56 15.13 -13.57 -1.44
N ASN A 57 16.16 -13.37 -2.28
CA ASN A 57 17.46 -14.02 -2.17
C ASN A 57 18.55 -13.10 -1.59
N MET A 58 18.16 -11.93 -1.08
CA MET A 58 19.07 -10.96 -0.51
C MET A 58 18.97 -10.89 1.01
N PHE A 59 20.10 -10.53 1.62
CA PHE A 59 20.16 -10.11 3.02
C PHE A 59 21.11 -8.93 3.21
N VAL A 60 20.97 -8.26 4.33
CA VAL A 60 21.74 -7.06 4.69
C VAL A 60 22.47 -7.32 5.99
N ILE A 61 23.73 -6.91 6.03
CA ILE A 61 24.59 -6.90 7.23
C ILE A 61 24.76 -5.45 7.65
N ASP A 62 24.34 -5.12 8.87
CA ASP A 62 24.54 -3.79 9.47
C ASP A 62 25.86 -3.81 10.26
N SER A 63 26.86 -3.10 9.75
CA SER A 63 28.21 -3.05 10.30
C SER A 63 28.56 -1.65 10.78
N THR A 64 29.14 -1.55 11.95
CA THR A 64 29.64 -0.29 12.51
C THR A 64 31.02 -0.48 13.09
N GLY A 65 32.01 0.25 12.55
CA GLY A 65 33.32 0.35 13.09
C GLY A 65 33.36 1.34 14.26
N PHE A 66 34.27 1.14 15.21
CA PHE A 66 34.47 2.04 16.36
C PHE A 66 35.94 2.12 16.78
N GLY A 67 36.27 3.22 17.47
CA GLY A 67 37.59 3.46 17.96
C GLY A 67 38.62 3.93 16.91
N GLY A 68 39.74 4.45 17.36
CA GLY A 68 40.78 5.02 16.48
C GLY A 68 41.63 3.98 15.73
N ARG A 69 41.47 2.68 16.00
CA ARG A 69 42.23 1.61 15.36
C ARG A 69 41.45 0.91 14.23
N PHE A 70 40.18 1.24 14.07
CA PHE A 70 39.37 0.65 13.01
C PHE A 70 39.84 1.13 11.63
N ASP A 71 40.45 0.22 10.88
CA ASP A 71 40.81 0.47 9.48
C ASP A 71 39.63 0.10 8.58
N TYR A 72 38.90 1.14 8.14
CA TYR A 72 37.73 1.02 7.27
C TYR A 72 38.06 0.32 5.96
N ASN A 73 39.13 0.75 5.27
CA ASN A 73 39.44 0.24 3.94
C ASN A 73 39.92 -1.22 3.97
N ALA A 74 40.70 -1.59 4.97
CA ALA A 74 41.14 -2.97 5.17
C ALA A 74 39.96 -3.85 5.56
N SER A 75 39.10 -3.38 6.46
CA SER A 75 37.91 -4.12 6.91
C SER A 75 36.94 -4.35 5.73
N LEU A 76 36.66 -3.31 4.93
CA LEU A 76 35.80 -3.40 3.79
C LEU A 76 36.30 -4.41 2.75
N ARG A 77 37.58 -4.35 2.37
CA ARG A 77 38.17 -5.29 1.40
C ARG A 77 38.10 -6.73 1.90
N ASN A 78 38.54 -6.97 3.12
CA ASN A 78 38.57 -8.33 3.69
C ASN A 78 37.15 -8.93 3.79
N ASP A 79 36.17 -8.11 4.15
CA ASP A 79 34.79 -8.56 4.25
C ASP A 79 34.19 -8.88 2.88
N LEU A 80 34.40 -8.00 1.89
CA LEU A 80 33.91 -8.24 0.53
C LEU A 80 34.57 -9.44 -0.12
N ASP A 81 35.89 -9.61 0.05
CA ASP A 81 36.61 -10.79 -0.44
C ASP A 81 36.05 -12.08 0.19
N TYR A 82 35.82 -12.06 1.51
CA TYR A 82 35.21 -13.17 2.21
C TYR A 82 33.79 -13.47 1.71
N LEU A 83 32.93 -12.43 1.65
CA LEU A 83 31.52 -12.60 1.24
C LEU A 83 31.41 -13.11 -0.20
N ARG A 84 32.17 -12.54 -1.13
CA ARG A 84 32.20 -12.94 -2.54
C ARG A 84 32.81 -14.33 -2.75
N GLY A 85 33.72 -14.76 -1.86
CA GLY A 85 34.31 -16.10 -1.89
C GLY A 85 33.43 -17.23 -1.35
N LEU A 86 32.32 -16.90 -0.66
CA LEU A 86 31.46 -17.91 -0.07
C LEU A 86 30.65 -18.67 -1.12
N SER A 87 30.64 -20.01 -0.99
CA SER A 87 29.73 -20.83 -1.78
C SER A 87 28.27 -20.44 -1.52
N GLY A 88 27.52 -20.20 -2.58
CA GLY A 88 26.12 -19.79 -2.46
C GLY A 88 25.89 -18.29 -2.55
N VAL A 89 26.91 -17.46 -2.41
CA VAL A 89 26.85 -16.04 -2.72
C VAL A 89 26.94 -15.85 -4.23
N VAL A 90 26.14 -14.95 -4.77
CA VAL A 90 26.20 -14.50 -6.17
C VAL A 90 27.10 -13.29 -6.27
N ASP A 91 26.86 -12.30 -5.39
CA ASP A 91 27.68 -11.10 -5.27
C ASP A 91 27.41 -10.38 -3.93
N ALA A 92 28.28 -9.45 -3.55
CA ALA A 92 28.15 -8.61 -2.38
C ALA A 92 28.73 -7.21 -2.64
N SER A 93 28.11 -6.17 -2.09
CA SER A 93 28.51 -4.78 -2.25
C SER A 93 28.28 -3.97 -0.97
N PRO A 94 29.10 -2.95 -0.68
CA PRO A 94 28.84 -2.00 0.38
C PRO A 94 27.78 -1.01 -0.09
N ILE A 95 26.88 -0.62 0.79
CA ILE A 95 25.79 0.31 0.48
C ILE A 95 25.54 1.25 1.67
N ASN A 96 25.20 2.49 1.40
CA ASN A 96 24.92 3.49 2.44
C ASN A 96 23.62 3.21 3.21
N HIS A 97 22.62 2.63 2.56
CA HIS A 97 21.33 2.30 3.16
C HIS A 97 20.78 1.00 2.58
N ALA A 98 20.13 0.19 3.42
CA ALA A 98 19.44 -0.98 2.94
C ALA A 98 18.26 -0.57 2.03
N PRO A 99 18.11 -1.17 0.84
CA PRO A 99 16.91 -0.95 0.02
C PRO A 99 15.64 -1.32 0.79
N LEU A 100 14.52 -0.69 0.46
CA LEU A 100 13.20 -1.00 1.04
C LEU A 100 13.12 -0.87 2.58
N SER A 101 14.05 -0.15 3.23
CA SER A 101 14.20 -0.13 4.70
C SER A 101 13.34 0.92 5.40
N GLY A 102 12.72 1.83 4.68
CA GLY A 102 11.99 2.98 5.25
C GLY A 102 12.89 4.13 5.72
N GLY A 103 14.21 4.00 5.56
CA GLY A 103 15.19 5.05 5.83
C GLY A 103 16.27 5.08 4.77
N GLY A 104 16.79 6.26 4.44
CA GLY A 104 17.77 6.39 3.38
C GLY A 104 18.17 7.82 3.09
N SER A 105 18.82 8.03 1.96
CA SER A 105 19.26 9.32 1.48
C SER A 105 18.48 9.76 0.25
N SER A 106 18.17 11.05 0.19
CA SER A 106 17.59 11.69 -0.97
C SER A 106 18.38 12.93 -1.35
N THR A 107 18.39 13.23 -2.63
CA THR A 107 18.95 14.45 -3.19
C THR A 107 18.06 14.95 -4.30
N SER A 108 18.43 16.03 -4.93
CA SER A 108 17.79 16.51 -6.15
C SER A 108 18.81 16.83 -7.21
N ILE A 109 18.44 16.62 -8.46
CA ILE A 109 19.24 17.02 -9.60
C ILE A 109 18.48 18.07 -10.44
N GLN A 110 19.23 18.87 -11.15
CA GLN A 110 18.75 19.99 -11.98
C GLN A 110 19.37 19.89 -13.37
N LEU A 111 18.70 20.49 -14.36
CA LEU A 111 19.20 20.52 -15.75
C LEU A 111 20.16 21.69 -16.02
N GLN A 112 20.20 22.68 -15.12
CA GLN A 112 21.07 23.85 -15.21
C GLN A 112 21.75 24.12 -13.88
N PRO A 113 22.98 24.62 -13.85
CA PRO A 113 23.67 24.96 -12.62
C PRO A 113 23.03 26.16 -11.91
N ASN A 114 23.07 26.16 -10.60
CA ASN A 114 22.73 27.33 -9.73
C ASN A 114 21.27 27.85 -9.80
N ILE A 115 20.29 27.00 -10.06
CA ILE A 115 18.88 27.42 -10.01
C ILE A 115 18.32 27.19 -8.59
N ARG A 116 18.29 28.23 -7.76
CA ARG A 116 17.80 28.20 -6.37
C ARG A 116 16.28 28.03 -6.22
N ASN A 117 15.49 28.28 -7.25
CA ASN A 117 14.02 28.21 -7.19
C ASN A 117 13.48 27.67 -8.52
N SER A 118 13.50 26.40 -8.74
CA SER A 118 13.03 25.92 -10.03
C SER A 118 11.99 24.81 -9.93
N SER A 119 11.01 24.94 -10.80
CA SER A 119 10.18 23.86 -11.31
C SER A 119 10.99 22.71 -11.96
N ASP A 120 12.30 22.87 -12.06
CA ASP A 120 13.27 22.02 -12.74
C ASP A 120 14.10 21.17 -11.77
N THR A 121 13.66 21.07 -10.52
CA THR A 121 14.31 20.24 -9.49
C THR A 121 13.65 18.87 -9.45
N HIS A 122 14.44 17.82 -9.70
CA HIS A 122 14.00 16.43 -9.73
C HIS A 122 14.50 15.69 -8.49
N PRO A 123 13.65 15.39 -7.51
CA PRO A 123 14.06 14.66 -6.31
C PRO A 123 14.32 13.19 -6.64
N LEU A 124 15.39 12.65 -6.05
CA LEU A 124 15.86 11.28 -6.24
C LEU A 124 16.18 10.62 -4.89
N ASN A 125 15.88 9.34 -4.77
CA ASN A 125 16.59 8.46 -3.84
C ASN A 125 17.97 8.17 -4.39
N TYR A 126 19.00 8.06 -3.57
CA TYR A 126 20.29 7.62 -4.07
C TYR A 126 20.93 6.55 -3.19
N PHE A 127 21.68 5.68 -3.86
CA PHE A 127 22.56 4.70 -3.23
C PHE A 127 24.01 5.02 -3.57
N GLU A 128 24.86 4.97 -2.56
CA GLU A 128 26.32 4.97 -2.71
C GLU A 128 26.80 3.54 -2.77
N MET A 129 27.65 3.20 -3.75
CA MET A 129 27.94 1.82 -4.09
C MET A 129 29.28 1.64 -4.81
N ASP A 130 29.73 0.39 -4.84
CA ASP A 130 30.83 -0.03 -5.71
C ASP A 130 30.31 -0.55 -7.07
N GLU A 131 31.21 -1.04 -7.92
CA GLU A 131 30.89 -1.57 -9.24
C GLU A 131 30.12 -2.89 -9.23
N HIS A 132 30.04 -3.57 -8.08
CA HIS A 132 29.33 -4.83 -7.90
C HIS A 132 27.84 -4.69 -7.61
N GLU A 133 27.40 -3.50 -7.17
CA GLU A 133 26.05 -3.31 -6.63
C GLU A 133 24.94 -3.63 -7.63
N LEU A 134 25.06 -3.23 -8.91
CA LEU A 134 24.03 -3.55 -9.90
C LEU A 134 23.85 -5.07 -10.03
N ASN A 135 24.96 -5.82 -10.01
CA ASN A 135 24.91 -7.27 -10.01
C ASN A 135 24.35 -7.81 -8.69
N THR A 136 24.76 -7.23 -7.55
CA THR A 136 24.24 -7.59 -6.22
C THR A 136 22.73 -7.36 -6.13
N MET A 137 22.21 -6.26 -6.62
CA MET A 137 20.76 -5.99 -6.66
C MET A 137 20.01 -6.83 -7.72
N GLY A 138 20.73 -7.40 -8.68
CA GLY A 138 20.12 -8.11 -9.82
C GLY A 138 19.48 -7.17 -10.83
N LEU A 139 19.92 -5.92 -10.88
CA LEU A 139 19.41 -4.91 -11.80
C LEU A 139 20.01 -5.09 -13.18
N ARG A 140 19.15 -5.05 -14.18
CA ARG A 140 19.58 -5.13 -15.59
C ARG A 140 19.87 -3.73 -16.14
N LEU A 141 21.02 -3.59 -16.76
CA LEU A 141 21.36 -2.37 -17.51
C LEU A 141 20.54 -2.32 -18.82
N ILE A 142 19.82 -1.22 -19.03
CA ILE A 142 19.00 -0.98 -20.23
C ILE A 142 19.83 -0.28 -21.29
N ALA A 143 20.64 0.71 -20.88
CA ALA A 143 21.47 1.49 -21.78
C ALA A 143 22.75 1.98 -21.08
N GLY A 144 23.81 2.21 -21.85
CA GLY A 144 25.07 2.70 -21.31
C GLY A 144 25.93 1.61 -20.69
N ARG A 145 26.62 1.93 -19.58
CA ARG A 145 27.54 1.03 -18.88
C ARG A 145 27.44 1.17 -17.36
N ASN A 146 27.98 0.18 -16.65
CA ASN A 146 28.22 0.23 -15.22
C ASN A 146 29.45 1.08 -14.89
N PHE A 147 29.62 1.41 -13.60
CA PHE A 147 30.84 1.99 -13.07
C PHE A 147 32.01 1.01 -13.20
N ARG A 148 33.22 1.58 -13.29
CA ARG A 148 34.47 0.84 -13.22
C ARG A 148 35.06 1.01 -11.81
N ALA A 149 35.89 0.07 -11.39
CA ALA A 149 36.53 0.10 -10.05
C ALA A 149 37.32 1.40 -9.81
N GLU A 150 37.99 1.91 -10.85
CA GLU A 150 38.76 3.16 -10.78
C GLU A 150 37.90 4.45 -10.69
N GLU A 151 36.60 4.35 -10.97
CA GLU A 151 35.63 5.45 -10.89
C GLU A 151 34.98 5.55 -9.52
N ILE A 152 35.19 4.56 -8.63
CA ILE A 152 34.61 4.52 -7.29
C ILE A 152 35.37 5.49 -6.36
N LEU A 153 34.67 6.52 -5.92
CA LEU A 153 35.21 7.50 -5.00
C LEU A 153 35.30 6.96 -3.58
N GLN A 154 36.31 7.42 -2.83
CA GLN A 154 36.39 7.14 -1.41
C GLN A 154 35.23 7.79 -0.64
N PRO A 155 34.93 7.34 0.59
CA PRO A 155 33.92 7.98 1.42
C PRO A 155 34.15 9.48 1.59
N PHE A 156 33.07 10.21 1.87
CA PHE A 156 33.22 11.64 2.24
C PHE A 156 34.30 11.83 3.31
N SER A 157 35.18 12.80 3.07
CA SER A 157 36.22 13.18 3.98
C SER A 157 36.01 14.64 4.42
N PRO A 158 36.44 15.03 5.66
CA PRO A 158 36.45 16.43 6.06
C PRO A 158 37.29 17.33 5.13
N ALA A 159 38.25 16.76 4.39
CA ALA A 159 39.03 17.46 3.39
C ALA A 159 38.26 17.71 2.05
N HIS A 160 37.23 16.92 1.75
CA HIS A 160 36.41 17.01 0.56
C HIS A 160 34.94 16.66 0.88
N PRO A 161 34.26 17.50 1.69
CA PRO A 161 32.89 17.18 2.16
C PRO A 161 31.84 17.25 1.07
N ASP A 162 32.06 18.04 0.01
CA ASP A 162 31.01 18.50 -0.90
C ASP A 162 31.22 18.04 -2.37
N ALA A 163 32.14 17.12 -2.62
CA ALA A 163 32.40 16.66 -3.98
C ALA A 163 31.21 15.81 -4.49
N PHE A 164 30.38 16.39 -5.34
CA PHE A 164 29.38 15.64 -6.10
C PHE A 164 30.08 14.61 -7.01
N VAL A 165 29.44 13.48 -7.25
CA VAL A 165 30.01 12.43 -8.08
C VAL A 165 30.02 12.86 -9.55
N PRO A 166 31.11 12.61 -10.32
CA PRO A 166 31.20 13.08 -11.71
C PRO A 166 30.33 12.27 -12.68
N GLN A 167 29.83 11.12 -12.23
CA GLN A 167 29.06 10.18 -13.04
C GLN A 167 27.94 9.57 -12.21
N ILE A 168 26.80 9.33 -12.82
CA ILE A 168 25.65 8.68 -12.18
C ILE A 168 25.01 7.65 -13.10
N ILE A 169 24.34 6.68 -12.47
CA ILE A 169 23.43 5.76 -13.15
C ILE A 169 22.02 6.05 -12.63
N LEU A 170 21.04 6.07 -13.52
CA LEU A 170 19.64 6.34 -13.16
C LEU A 170 18.77 5.10 -13.44
N THR A 171 17.71 4.94 -12.67
CA THR A 171 16.61 4.07 -13.08
C THR A 171 15.87 4.67 -14.28
N LYS A 172 15.20 3.84 -15.06
CA LYS A 172 14.41 4.28 -16.21
C LYS A 172 13.41 5.38 -15.83
N LYS A 173 12.68 5.19 -14.74
CA LYS A 173 11.72 6.18 -14.22
C LYS A 173 12.39 7.51 -13.85
N ALA A 174 13.59 7.46 -13.25
CA ALA A 174 14.37 8.66 -12.96
C ALA A 174 14.77 9.38 -14.23
N ALA A 175 15.30 8.66 -15.21
CA ALA A 175 15.70 9.22 -16.52
C ALA A 175 14.51 9.84 -17.27
N GLU A 176 13.35 9.19 -17.28
CA GLU A 176 12.12 9.71 -17.89
C GLU A 176 11.54 10.92 -17.16
N SER A 177 11.69 10.98 -15.83
CA SER A 177 11.27 12.15 -15.03
C SER A 177 12.11 13.39 -15.32
N VAL A 178 13.43 13.22 -15.49
CA VAL A 178 14.37 14.32 -15.74
C VAL A 178 14.38 14.74 -17.20
N PHE A 179 14.29 13.78 -18.12
CA PHE A 179 14.32 14.00 -19.56
C PHE A 179 13.10 13.38 -20.27
N PRO A 180 11.89 13.96 -20.11
CA PRO A 180 10.71 13.42 -20.76
C PRO A 180 10.87 13.28 -22.26
N LYS A 181 10.65 12.09 -22.82
CA LYS A 181 10.71 11.80 -24.27
C LYS A 181 12.09 12.01 -24.94
N GLN A 182 13.15 12.11 -24.15
CA GLN A 182 14.52 12.28 -24.67
C GLN A 182 15.42 11.16 -24.13
N ASN A 183 16.51 10.88 -24.83
CA ASN A 183 17.55 10.00 -24.31
C ASN A 183 18.36 10.74 -23.23
N ALA A 184 18.34 10.21 -22.00
CA ALA A 184 19.08 10.77 -20.87
C ALA A 184 20.57 10.38 -20.89
N LEU A 185 20.94 9.29 -21.57
CA LEU A 185 22.30 8.78 -21.59
C LEU A 185 23.29 9.82 -22.19
N GLY A 186 24.41 10.04 -21.50
CA GLY A 186 25.45 11.01 -21.89
C GLY A 186 25.12 12.47 -21.57
N LYS A 187 23.91 12.76 -21.03
CA LYS A 187 23.56 14.12 -20.62
C LYS A 187 24.14 14.48 -19.26
N THR A 188 24.38 15.78 -19.07
CA THR A 188 24.85 16.34 -17.81
C THR A 188 23.68 16.83 -16.98
N VAL A 189 23.76 16.58 -15.68
CA VAL A 189 22.86 17.09 -14.63
C VAL A 189 23.69 17.77 -13.56
N TYR A 190 23.06 18.58 -12.74
CA TYR A 190 23.72 19.37 -11.70
C TYR A 190 23.05 19.12 -10.34
N ASP A 191 23.81 19.23 -9.27
CA ASP A 191 23.27 19.32 -7.91
C ASP A 191 22.82 20.75 -7.57
N GLY A 192 22.33 20.96 -6.35
CA GLY A 192 21.90 22.29 -5.86
C GLY A 192 23.02 23.33 -5.72
N GLU A 193 24.27 22.89 -5.77
CA GLU A 193 25.49 23.74 -5.65
C GLU A 193 26.15 24.02 -7.00
N GLY A 194 25.66 23.37 -8.05
CA GLY A 194 26.13 23.56 -9.42
C GLY A 194 27.24 22.60 -9.85
N HIS A 195 27.55 21.57 -9.05
CA HIS A 195 28.46 20.51 -9.48
C HIS A 195 27.78 19.61 -10.53
N SER A 196 28.53 19.24 -11.54
CA SER A 196 28.00 18.48 -12.67
C SER A 196 28.27 16.99 -12.57
N ALA A 197 27.29 16.18 -13.02
CA ALA A 197 27.45 14.75 -13.22
C ALA A 197 26.95 14.33 -14.59
N THR A 198 27.62 13.36 -15.20
CA THR A 198 27.20 12.76 -16.46
C THR A 198 26.44 11.46 -16.22
N ILE A 199 25.31 11.27 -16.88
CA ILE A 199 24.54 10.03 -16.84
C ILE A 199 25.20 9.00 -17.76
N ILE A 200 25.83 7.98 -17.17
CA ILE A 200 26.59 6.96 -17.93
C ILE A 200 25.83 5.66 -18.14
N GLY A 201 24.75 5.44 -17.39
CA GLY A 201 23.95 4.22 -17.47
C GLY A 201 22.50 4.44 -17.10
N ILE A 202 21.64 3.60 -17.63
CA ILE A 202 20.21 3.52 -17.28
C ILE A 202 19.89 2.07 -16.98
N VAL A 203 19.30 1.82 -15.80
CA VAL A 203 18.89 0.48 -15.34
C VAL A 203 17.36 0.35 -15.26
N GLU A 204 16.88 -0.88 -15.10
CA GLU A 204 15.47 -1.15 -14.83
C GLU A 204 15.00 -0.45 -13.56
N ASP A 205 13.67 -0.27 -13.44
CA ASP A 205 13.09 0.39 -12.29
C ASP A 205 13.13 -0.49 -11.05
N MET A 206 13.41 0.15 -9.92
CA MET A 206 13.32 -0.46 -8.59
C MET A 206 12.62 0.47 -7.61
N LEU A 207 12.11 -0.10 -6.53
CA LEU A 207 11.64 0.69 -5.39
C LEU A 207 12.84 1.19 -4.58
N GLY A 208 12.80 2.47 -4.23
CA GLY A 208 13.82 3.09 -3.39
C GLY A 208 13.75 2.66 -1.93
N THR A 209 14.34 3.48 -1.06
CA THR A 209 14.41 3.20 0.38
C THR A 209 13.08 3.39 1.11
N TRP A 210 12.17 4.25 0.62
CA TRP A 210 10.84 4.52 1.20
C TRP A 210 9.69 3.95 0.36
N PRO A 211 9.54 2.63 0.28
CA PRO A 211 8.58 2.02 -0.64
C PRO A 211 7.12 2.26 -0.24
N ASN A 212 6.84 2.55 1.03
CA ASN A 212 5.50 2.79 1.57
C ASN A 212 5.11 4.27 1.67
N THR A 213 5.96 5.19 1.21
CA THR A 213 5.71 6.64 1.28
C THR A 213 5.43 7.18 -0.12
N PRO A 214 4.16 7.44 -0.48
CA PRO A 214 3.80 7.92 -1.83
C PRO A 214 4.45 9.25 -2.21
N GLN A 215 4.74 10.11 -1.22
CA GLN A 215 5.37 11.42 -1.40
C GLN A 215 6.89 11.33 -1.56
N ALA A 216 7.51 10.21 -1.16
CA ALA A 216 8.93 10.01 -1.35
C ALA A 216 9.28 9.86 -2.84
N PRO A 217 10.47 10.30 -3.26
CA PRO A 217 10.91 10.12 -4.63
C PRO A 217 10.88 8.64 -5.01
N GLN A 218 10.22 8.30 -6.10
CA GLN A 218 10.21 6.94 -6.66
C GLN A 218 11.32 6.76 -7.71
N SER A 219 12.05 7.83 -8.02
CA SER A 219 13.19 7.86 -8.90
C SER A 219 14.45 7.52 -8.10
N VAL A 220 15.31 6.65 -8.65
CA VAL A 220 16.52 6.19 -7.98
C VAL A 220 17.75 6.52 -8.82
N ALA A 221 18.78 7.01 -8.15
CA ALA A 221 20.11 7.24 -8.71
C ALA A 221 21.16 6.39 -7.97
N PHE A 222 22.22 6.05 -8.68
CA PHE A 222 23.35 5.33 -8.14
C PHE A 222 24.61 6.17 -8.30
N PHE A 223 25.36 6.29 -7.20
CA PHE A 223 26.55 7.12 -7.09
C PHE A 223 27.78 6.24 -6.86
N PRO A 224 28.83 6.36 -7.68
CA PRO A 224 30.06 5.60 -7.55
C PRO A 224 30.90 6.12 -6.38
N ARG A 225 30.49 5.86 -5.18
CA ARG A 225 31.17 6.26 -3.96
C ARG A 225 31.00 5.18 -2.89
N LEU A 226 32.07 4.91 -2.15
CA LEU A 226 31.97 4.07 -0.97
C LEU A 226 31.20 4.80 0.13
N PRO A 227 30.33 4.09 0.88
CA PRO A 227 29.54 4.68 1.95
C PRO A 227 30.44 5.15 3.11
N LEU A 228 29.89 6.01 3.95
CA LEU A 228 30.58 6.55 5.14
C LEU A 228 31.05 5.44 6.08
N MET A 229 32.21 5.68 6.72
CA MET A 229 32.89 4.79 7.64
C MET A 229 32.04 4.31 8.83
N TYR A 230 31.06 5.13 9.26
CA TYR A 230 30.21 4.86 10.41
C TYR A 230 28.79 4.59 9.95
N GLY A 231 28.32 3.35 10.12
CA GLY A 231 26.94 2.97 9.86
C GLY A 231 26.63 2.72 8.37
N PHE A 232 27.37 1.87 7.72
CA PHE A 232 27.07 1.36 6.38
C PHE A 232 26.62 -0.08 6.43
N TYR A 233 26.15 -0.58 5.30
CA TYR A 233 25.63 -1.91 5.17
C TYR A 233 26.40 -2.68 4.08
N TYR A 234 26.45 -4.02 4.23
CA TYR A 234 26.73 -4.91 3.10
C TYR A 234 25.40 -5.47 2.60
N LEU A 235 25.15 -5.32 1.32
CA LEU A 235 24.09 -6.03 0.64
C LEU A 235 24.68 -7.30 0.03
N VAL A 236 24.06 -8.44 0.26
CA VAL A 236 24.54 -9.73 -0.23
C VAL A 236 23.41 -10.44 -0.97
N ARG A 237 23.67 -10.85 -2.22
CA ARG A 237 22.77 -11.70 -3.00
C ARG A 237 23.25 -13.14 -3.01
N THR A 238 22.36 -14.05 -2.74
CA THR A 238 22.63 -15.49 -2.73
C THR A 238 21.90 -16.19 -3.86
N ARG A 239 22.34 -17.40 -4.15
CA ARG A 239 21.58 -18.32 -5.01
C ARG A 239 20.26 -18.69 -4.34
N PRO A 240 19.19 -18.94 -5.13
CA PRO A 240 17.90 -19.32 -4.57
C PRO A 240 18.00 -20.49 -3.59
N GLY A 241 17.35 -20.33 -2.44
CA GLY A 241 17.30 -21.34 -1.37
C GLY A 241 18.54 -21.41 -0.47
N GLN A 242 19.61 -20.64 -0.72
CA GLN A 242 20.85 -20.69 0.07
C GLN A 242 20.99 -19.56 1.08
N ARG A 243 20.13 -18.54 1.02
CA ARG A 243 20.22 -17.33 1.83
C ARG A 243 20.39 -17.62 3.33
N ASP A 244 19.50 -18.42 3.91
CA ASP A 244 19.48 -18.63 5.36
C ASP A 244 20.69 -19.44 5.86
N ALA A 245 21.25 -20.33 5.01
CA ALA A 245 22.49 -21.05 5.31
C ALA A 245 23.70 -20.11 5.27
N VAL A 246 23.79 -19.29 4.21
CA VAL A 246 24.87 -18.29 4.05
C VAL A 246 24.83 -17.27 5.19
N MET A 247 23.63 -16.77 5.55
CA MET A 247 23.48 -15.81 6.67
C MET A 247 24.08 -16.33 7.98
N ARG A 248 23.77 -17.58 8.36
CA ARG A 248 24.35 -18.19 9.59
C ARG A 248 25.88 -18.27 9.55
N THR A 249 26.43 -18.64 8.40
CA THR A 249 27.89 -18.72 8.23
C THR A 249 28.53 -17.33 8.33
N VAL A 250 27.93 -16.35 7.68
CA VAL A 250 28.40 -14.95 7.68
C VAL A 250 28.32 -14.34 9.08
N GLU A 251 27.21 -14.53 9.79
CA GLU A 251 27.03 -13.98 11.14
C GLU A 251 28.09 -14.53 12.11
N ALA A 252 28.35 -15.83 12.10
CA ALA A 252 29.35 -16.45 12.94
C ALA A 252 30.77 -15.93 12.65
N HIS A 253 31.14 -15.79 11.36
CA HIS A 253 32.47 -15.33 10.96
C HIS A 253 32.65 -13.83 11.25
N MET A 254 31.72 -12.98 10.82
CA MET A 254 31.87 -11.53 10.91
C MET A 254 31.80 -11.02 12.35
N ALA A 255 31.15 -11.73 13.27
CA ALA A 255 31.12 -11.38 14.69
C ALA A 255 32.52 -11.47 15.36
N THR A 256 33.43 -12.27 14.81
CA THR A 256 34.74 -12.55 15.39
C THR A 256 35.93 -12.04 14.57
N SER A 257 35.71 -11.72 13.28
CA SER A 257 36.79 -11.40 12.34
C SER A 257 37.46 -10.04 12.57
N ASN A 258 36.79 -9.09 13.24
CA ASN A 258 37.35 -7.79 13.55
C ASN A 258 36.88 -7.30 14.94
N PRO A 259 37.76 -7.13 15.94
CA PRO A 259 37.40 -6.71 17.28
C PRO A 259 37.03 -5.22 17.38
N ASP A 260 37.41 -4.39 16.42
CA ASP A 260 37.16 -2.95 16.39
C ASP A 260 35.86 -2.59 15.63
N ARG A 261 34.92 -3.56 15.48
CA ARG A 261 33.61 -3.35 14.90
C ARG A 261 32.50 -4.16 15.60
N VAL A 262 31.26 -3.71 15.41
CA VAL A 262 30.04 -4.42 15.83
C VAL A 262 29.18 -4.71 14.61
N ILE A 263 28.75 -5.98 14.47
CA ILE A 263 27.68 -6.38 13.56
C ILE A 263 26.36 -6.25 14.33
N ARG A 264 25.58 -5.22 14.03
CA ARG A 264 24.31 -4.95 14.72
C ARG A 264 23.21 -5.92 14.31
N SER A 265 23.20 -6.33 13.06
CA SER A 265 22.23 -7.31 12.57
C SER A 265 22.64 -7.91 11.24
N VAL A 266 22.21 -9.15 11.02
CA VAL A 266 22.19 -9.82 9.72
C VAL A 266 20.74 -10.20 9.47
N LYS A 267 20.09 -9.57 8.47
CA LYS A 267 18.64 -9.73 8.25
C LYS A 267 18.31 -9.94 6.78
N PRO A 268 17.35 -10.85 6.46
CA PRO A 268 16.82 -10.96 5.11
C PRO A 268 16.19 -9.63 4.68
N LEU A 269 16.43 -9.22 3.43
CA LEU A 269 15.84 -8.00 2.88
C LEU A 269 14.29 -8.04 2.90
N SER A 270 13.73 -9.23 2.66
CA SER A 270 12.29 -9.48 2.78
C SER A 270 11.72 -9.20 4.19
N SER A 271 12.51 -9.45 5.24
CA SER A 271 12.11 -9.12 6.62
C SER A 271 12.16 -7.62 6.88
N ILE A 272 13.15 -6.90 6.34
CA ILE A 272 13.26 -5.44 6.41
C ILE A 272 12.04 -4.81 5.72
N LYS A 273 11.75 -5.20 4.48
CA LYS A 273 10.56 -4.80 3.73
C LYS A 273 9.27 -5.03 4.52
N ARG A 274 9.11 -6.22 5.13
CA ARG A 274 7.93 -6.56 5.94
C ARG A 274 7.73 -5.62 7.11
N ILE A 275 8.81 -5.19 7.78
CA ILE A 275 8.75 -4.24 8.92
C ILE A 275 8.24 -2.88 8.44
N VAL A 276 8.71 -2.39 7.30
CA VAL A 276 8.28 -1.11 6.73
C VAL A 276 6.79 -1.10 6.43
N TYR A 277 6.25 -2.21 5.93
CA TYR A 277 4.83 -2.34 5.62
C TYR A 277 3.94 -2.81 6.79
N LEU A 278 4.49 -3.00 8.00
CA LEU A 278 3.69 -3.45 9.16
C LEU A 278 2.52 -2.50 9.46
N GLY A 279 2.76 -1.19 9.42
CA GLY A 279 1.71 -0.19 9.63
C GLY A 279 0.58 -0.30 8.61
N ASP A 280 0.94 -0.40 7.33
CA ASP A 280 -0.01 -0.51 6.22
C ASP A 280 -0.83 -1.80 6.30
N ARG A 281 -0.18 -2.92 6.62
CA ARG A 281 -0.82 -4.22 6.80
C ARG A 281 -1.79 -4.21 7.99
N ASN A 282 -1.36 -3.68 9.13
CA ASN A 282 -2.20 -3.60 10.31
C ASN A 282 -3.41 -2.70 10.08
N MET A 283 -3.24 -1.58 9.39
CA MET A 283 -4.33 -0.69 9.00
C MET A 283 -5.32 -1.40 8.05
N ALA A 284 -4.82 -2.13 7.07
CA ALA A 284 -5.67 -2.90 6.15
C ALA A 284 -6.50 -3.97 6.89
N ILE A 285 -5.87 -4.72 7.80
CA ILE A 285 -6.56 -5.73 8.63
C ILE A 285 -7.61 -5.06 9.53
N PHE A 286 -7.27 -3.95 10.18
CA PHE A 286 -8.19 -3.21 11.04
C PHE A 286 -9.41 -2.73 10.26
N LEU A 287 -9.21 -2.06 9.12
CA LEU A 287 -10.30 -1.57 8.26
C LEU A 287 -11.17 -2.71 7.72
N ALA A 288 -10.55 -3.83 7.30
CA ALA A 288 -11.30 -5.00 6.86
C ALA A 288 -12.17 -5.58 7.98
N THR A 289 -11.63 -5.68 9.20
CA THR A 289 -12.37 -6.15 10.38
C THR A 289 -13.55 -5.24 10.70
N VAL A 290 -13.33 -3.91 10.76
CA VAL A 290 -14.38 -2.92 10.98
C VAL A 290 -15.46 -3.02 9.90
N THR A 291 -15.07 -3.20 8.64
CA THR A 291 -15.99 -3.35 7.52
C THR A 291 -16.87 -4.59 7.68
N VAL A 292 -16.30 -5.74 8.04
CA VAL A 292 -17.06 -6.97 8.27
C VAL A 292 -18.05 -6.80 9.42
N LEU A 293 -17.61 -6.21 10.54
CA LEU A 293 -18.48 -5.93 11.69
C LEU A 293 -19.62 -4.98 11.31
N LEU A 294 -19.33 -3.92 10.56
CA LEU A 294 -20.33 -2.96 10.11
C LEU A 294 -21.39 -3.60 9.21
N VAL A 295 -20.95 -4.45 8.27
CA VAL A 295 -21.85 -5.23 7.41
C VAL A 295 -22.73 -6.17 8.23
N ALA A 296 -22.18 -6.85 9.23
CA ALA A 296 -22.93 -7.73 10.13
C ALA A 296 -23.97 -6.95 10.94
N ILE A 297 -23.59 -5.82 11.54
CA ILE A 297 -24.49 -4.96 12.31
C ILE A 297 -25.62 -4.41 11.42
N THR A 298 -25.29 -3.98 10.19
CA THR A 298 -26.27 -3.46 9.22
C THR A 298 -27.27 -4.57 8.84
N SER A 299 -26.79 -5.78 8.58
CA SER A 299 -27.64 -6.93 8.27
C SER A 299 -28.59 -7.27 9.42
N LEU A 300 -28.08 -7.26 10.67
CA LEU A 300 -28.88 -7.50 11.86
C LEU A 300 -29.93 -6.41 12.10
N GLY A 301 -29.58 -5.14 11.85
CA GLY A 301 -30.50 -4.02 11.95
C GLY A 301 -31.66 -4.14 10.97
N ILE A 302 -31.36 -4.43 9.70
CA ILE A 302 -32.39 -4.66 8.67
C ILE A 302 -33.25 -5.86 9.00
N PHE A 303 -32.65 -6.99 9.40
CA PHE A 303 -33.35 -8.19 9.82
C PHE A 303 -34.26 -7.95 11.03
N GLY A 304 -33.75 -7.27 12.06
CA GLY A 304 -34.52 -6.94 13.26
C GLY A 304 -35.74 -6.07 12.97
N LEU A 305 -35.54 -4.98 12.17
CA LEU A 305 -36.65 -4.11 11.80
C LEU A 305 -37.69 -4.86 10.93
N ALA A 306 -37.25 -5.66 9.97
CA ALA A 306 -38.15 -6.45 9.15
C ALA A 306 -38.97 -7.43 10.00
N THR A 307 -38.33 -8.10 10.98
CA THR A 307 -39.01 -9.03 11.90
C THR A 307 -40.01 -8.27 12.78
N PHE A 308 -39.65 -7.13 13.31
CA PHE A 308 -40.54 -6.28 14.10
C PHE A 308 -41.75 -5.81 13.27
N ASN A 309 -41.54 -5.32 12.05
CA ASN A 309 -42.61 -4.90 11.15
C ASN A 309 -43.57 -6.04 10.81
N VAL A 310 -43.06 -7.27 10.63
CA VAL A 310 -43.88 -8.45 10.43
C VAL A 310 -44.75 -8.76 11.63
N SER A 311 -44.18 -8.73 12.85
CA SER A 311 -44.91 -9.04 14.08
C SER A 311 -46.02 -8.04 14.39
N THR A 312 -45.74 -6.74 14.24
CA THR A 312 -46.74 -5.68 14.47
C THR A 312 -47.82 -5.60 13.43
N ARG A 313 -47.60 -6.11 12.22
CA ARG A 313 -48.56 -6.07 11.11
C ARG A 313 -49.24 -7.45 10.86
N THR A 314 -49.07 -8.42 11.74
CA THR A 314 -49.57 -9.80 11.57
C THR A 314 -51.08 -9.83 11.27
N LYS A 315 -51.92 -9.03 11.97
CA LYS A 315 -53.37 -8.93 11.73
C LYS A 315 -53.68 -8.40 10.32
N GLN A 316 -52.96 -7.33 9.87
CA GLN A 316 -53.13 -6.78 8.52
C GLN A 316 -52.71 -7.76 7.43
N ILE A 317 -51.66 -8.56 7.66
CA ILE A 317 -51.22 -9.61 6.74
C ILE A 317 -52.28 -10.70 6.66
N GLY A 318 -52.83 -11.13 7.79
CA GLY A 318 -53.94 -12.10 7.84
C GLY A 318 -55.16 -11.65 7.06
N THR A 319 -55.60 -10.37 7.23
CA THR A 319 -56.71 -9.79 6.50
C THR A 319 -56.46 -9.77 4.98
N ARG A 320 -55.28 -9.34 4.54
CA ARG A 320 -54.94 -9.37 3.10
C ARG A 320 -54.94 -10.78 2.53
N ARG A 321 -54.51 -11.78 3.29
CA ARG A 321 -54.56 -13.18 2.88
C ARG A 321 -55.98 -13.73 2.84
N ALA A 322 -56.85 -13.31 3.75
CA ALA A 322 -58.28 -13.68 3.73
C ALA A 322 -58.99 -13.12 2.48
N VAL A 323 -58.60 -11.95 2.01
CA VAL A 323 -59.13 -11.30 0.78
C VAL A 323 -58.47 -11.81 -0.50
N GLY A 324 -57.60 -12.86 -0.43
CA GLY A 324 -57.07 -13.56 -1.61
C GLY A 324 -55.61 -13.22 -1.98
N ALA A 325 -54.83 -12.49 -1.18
CA ALA A 325 -53.43 -12.23 -1.47
C ALA A 325 -52.64 -13.55 -1.42
N ARG A 326 -51.80 -13.78 -2.44
CA ARG A 326 -50.89 -14.94 -2.52
C ARG A 326 -49.66 -14.73 -1.62
N ARG A 327 -49.01 -15.84 -1.26
CA ARG A 327 -47.76 -15.78 -0.48
C ARG A 327 -46.67 -14.91 -1.10
N GLY A 328 -46.53 -14.99 -2.42
CA GLY A 328 -45.61 -14.18 -3.21
C GLY A 328 -45.90 -12.69 -3.13
N ASP A 329 -47.16 -12.26 -3.05
CA ASP A 329 -47.54 -10.86 -2.94
C ASP A 329 -47.08 -10.26 -1.59
N ILE A 330 -47.15 -11.06 -0.52
CA ILE A 330 -46.67 -10.65 0.81
C ILE A 330 -45.12 -10.51 0.83
N ILE A 331 -44.40 -11.51 0.28
CA ILE A 331 -42.94 -11.45 0.18
C ILE A 331 -42.54 -10.22 -0.63
N ARG A 332 -43.11 -10.02 -1.80
CA ARG A 332 -42.82 -8.89 -2.69
C ARG A 332 -43.08 -7.53 -2.00
N TYR A 333 -44.18 -7.45 -1.23
CA TYR A 333 -44.47 -6.24 -0.45
C TYR A 333 -43.33 -5.85 0.49
N PHE A 334 -42.85 -6.79 1.35
CA PHE A 334 -41.76 -6.51 2.27
C PHE A 334 -40.42 -6.26 1.55
N MET A 335 -40.15 -6.97 0.46
CA MET A 335 -38.95 -6.76 -0.35
C MET A 335 -38.93 -5.36 -0.98
N VAL A 336 -40.07 -4.88 -1.51
CA VAL A 336 -40.19 -3.53 -2.06
C VAL A 336 -40.11 -2.46 -0.96
N GLU A 337 -40.76 -2.68 0.19
CA GLU A 337 -40.68 -1.78 1.34
C GLU A 337 -39.23 -1.60 1.80
N ASN A 338 -38.49 -2.70 1.97
CA ASN A 338 -37.06 -2.65 2.32
C ASN A 338 -36.23 -2.02 1.19
N GLY A 339 -36.53 -2.36 -0.07
CA GLY A 339 -35.84 -1.78 -1.22
C GLY A 339 -35.91 -0.26 -1.24
N LEU A 340 -37.08 0.33 -0.93
CA LEU A 340 -37.24 1.79 -0.83
C LEU A 340 -36.40 2.39 0.31
N ILE A 341 -36.39 1.77 1.49
CA ILE A 341 -35.60 2.20 2.64
C ILE A 341 -34.10 2.14 2.31
N THR A 342 -33.66 1.01 1.77
CA THR A 342 -32.26 0.81 1.39
C THR A 342 -31.83 1.78 0.29
N THR A 343 -32.67 2.02 -0.72
CA THR A 343 -32.38 2.98 -1.79
C THR A 343 -32.24 4.40 -1.25
N THR A 344 -33.11 4.82 -0.32
CA THR A 344 -32.97 6.12 0.36
C THR A 344 -31.65 6.20 1.13
N GLY A 345 -31.30 5.15 1.87
CA GLY A 345 -30.01 5.06 2.58
C GLY A 345 -28.82 5.10 1.63
N VAL A 346 -28.90 4.40 0.50
CA VAL A 346 -27.85 4.40 -0.54
C VAL A 346 -27.65 5.80 -1.14
N ILE A 347 -28.71 6.52 -1.47
CA ILE A 347 -28.60 7.91 -2.01
C ILE A 347 -27.88 8.82 -1.02
N LEU A 348 -28.27 8.80 0.26
CA LEU A 348 -27.60 9.56 1.31
C LEU A 348 -26.15 9.08 1.51
N GLY A 349 -25.95 7.76 1.46
CA GLY A 349 -24.63 7.13 1.61
C GLY A 349 -23.68 7.49 0.48
N CYS A 350 -24.14 7.64 -0.75
CA CYS A 350 -23.33 8.13 -1.86
C CYS A 350 -22.80 9.54 -1.60
N ALA A 351 -23.65 10.43 -1.16
CA ALA A 351 -23.23 11.80 -0.83
C ALA A 351 -22.19 11.82 0.30
N LEU A 352 -22.41 11.01 1.36
CA LEU A 352 -21.46 10.85 2.46
C LEU A 352 -20.14 10.20 2.00
N ALA A 353 -20.19 9.14 1.19
CA ALA A 353 -19.01 8.43 0.69
C ALA A 353 -18.10 9.35 -0.12
N LEU A 354 -18.69 10.13 -1.04
CA LEU A 354 -17.95 11.09 -1.86
C LEU A 354 -17.42 12.25 -1.04
N GLY A 355 -18.20 12.76 -0.09
CA GLY A 355 -17.77 13.85 0.81
C GLY A 355 -16.60 13.43 1.70
N VAL A 356 -16.68 12.26 2.33
CA VAL A 356 -15.59 11.70 3.15
C VAL A 356 -14.38 11.38 2.29
N GLY A 357 -14.55 10.75 1.12
CA GLY A 357 -13.47 10.45 0.20
C GLY A 357 -12.74 11.71 -0.29
N TYR A 358 -13.48 12.78 -0.59
CA TYR A 358 -12.89 14.08 -0.95
C TYR A 358 -12.10 14.70 0.22
N TRP A 359 -12.67 14.69 1.43
CA TRP A 359 -11.99 15.18 2.64
C TRP A 359 -10.69 14.39 2.93
N LEU A 360 -10.73 13.06 2.85
CA LEU A 360 -9.54 12.20 3.01
C LEU A 360 -8.48 12.51 1.95
N SER A 361 -8.88 12.74 0.71
CA SER A 361 -7.97 13.12 -0.38
C SER A 361 -7.22 14.43 -0.10
N LEU A 362 -7.91 15.42 0.48
CA LEU A 362 -7.29 16.70 0.85
C LEU A 362 -6.31 16.57 2.03
N GLN A 363 -6.66 15.77 3.05
CA GLN A 363 -5.86 15.68 4.28
C GLN A 363 -4.64 14.73 4.14
N TYR A 364 -4.78 13.66 3.38
CA TYR A 364 -3.79 12.59 3.31
C TYR A 364 -3.16 12.42 1.93
N ALA A 365 -3.40 13.36 1.01
CA ALA A 365 -2.92 13.30 -0.38
C ALA A 365 -3.21 11.95 -1.07
N LEU A 366 -4.32 11.30 -0.70
CA LEU A 366 -4.76 10.07 -1.33
C LEU A 366 -5.35 10.36 -2.71
N PRO A 367 -5.21 9.44 -3.68
CA PRO A 367 -5.93 9.55 -4.94
C PRO A 367 -7.44 9.65 -4.71
N ARG A 368 -8.17 10.22 -5.65
CA ARG A 368 -9.62 10.33 -5.55
C ARG A 368 -10.27 8.95 -5.56
N LEU A 369 -11.36 8.81 -4.81
CA LEU A 369 -12.14 7.58 -4.76
C LEU A 369 -12.66 7.21 -6.16
N ASP A 370 -12.29 6.05 -6.66
CA ASP A 370 -12.77 5.55 -7.94
C ASP A 370 -14.23 5.08 -7.85
N LEU A 371 -15.02 5.47 -8.85
CA LEU A 371 -16.46 5.18 -8.91
C LEU A 371 -16.80 3.70 -8.81
N TYR A 372 -15.92 2.79 -9.23
CA TYR A 372 -16.23 1.36 -9.19
C TYR A 372 -16.37 0.81 -7.76
N TYR A 373 -15.63 1.37 -6.77
CA TYR A 373 -15.83 1.00 -5.36
C TYR A 373 -17.20 1.44 -4.85
N LEU A 374 -17.64 2.64 -5.28
CA LEU A 374 -18.96 3.13 -4.93
C LEU A 374 -20.06 2.24 -5.52
N VAL A 375 -19.97 1.90 -6.80
CA VAL A 375 -20.93 1.01 -7.47
C VAL A 375 -20.94 -0.38 -6.81
N GLY A 376 -19.77 -0.94 -6.52
CA GLY A 376 -19.63 -2.21 -5.80
C GLY A 376 -20.28 -2.17 -4.41
N GLY A 377 -20.06 -1.10 -3.65
CA GLY A 377 -20.68 -0.88 -2.34
C GLY A 377 -22.21 -0.77 -2.41
N ILE A 378 -22.74 -0.03 -3.40
CA ILE A 378 -24.18 0.10 -3.63
C ILE A 378 -24.81 -1.28 -3.91
N LEU A 379 -24.27 -2.00 -4.88
CA LEU A 379 -24.79 -3.33 -5.24
C LEU A 379 -24.67 -4.32 -4.08
N GLY A 380 -23.53 -4.29 -3.35
CA GLY A 380 -23.29 -5.14 -2.18
C GLY A 380 -24.31 -4.90 -1.07
N LEU A 381 -24.48 -3.65 -0.63
CA LEU A 381 -25.42 -3.33 0.45
C LEU A 381 -26.89 -3.50 0.03
N TRP A 382 -27.23 -3.20 -1.23
CA TRP A 382 -28.60 -3.39 -1.71
C TRP A 382 -28.96 -4.87 -1.73
N THR A 383 -28.10 -5.74 -2.28
CA THR A 383 -28.31 -7.19 -2.29
C THR A 383 -28.34 -7.77 -0.87
N LEU A 384 -27.43 -7.35 0.00
CA LEU A 384 -27.39 -7.75 1.39
C LEU A 384 -28.70 -7.37 2.13
N GLY A 385 -29.22 -6.17 1.90
CA GLY A 385 -30.49 -5.72 2.45
C GLY A 385 -31.65 -6.61 2.01
N GLN A 386 -31.68 -7.02 0.72
CA GLN A 386 -32.71 -7.93 0.23
C GLN A 386 -32.59 -9.33 0.84
N ILE A 387 -31.38 -9.85 0.98
CA ILE A 387 -31.11 -11.15 1.62
C ILE A 387 -31.55 -11.13 3.09
N ALA A 388 -31.23 -10.06 3.84
CA ALA A 388 -31.59 -9.91 5.24
C ALA A 388 -33.11 -9.93 5.48
N VAL A 389 -33.88 -9.34 4.56
CA VAL A 389 -35.37 -9.29 4.64
C VAL A 389 -36.03 -10.57 4.17
N TRP A 390 -35.37 -11.36 3.36
CA TRP A 390 -35.97 -12.57 2.75
C TRP A 390 -36.59 -13.52 3.78
N GLN A 391 -35.88 -13.83 4.85
CA GLN A 391 -36.37 -14.77 5.88
C GLN A 391 -37.57 -14.21 6.67
N PRO A 392 -37.59 -12.98 7.19
CA PRO A 392 -38.76 -12.35 7.79
C PRO A 392 -39.99 -12.32 6.83
N ALA A 393 -39.74 -11.88 5.58
CA ALA A 393 -40.80 -11.82 4.56
C ALA A 393 -41.42 -13.19 4.28
N ARG A 394 -40.59 -14.24 4.20
CA ARG A 394 -41.05 -15.63 4.05
C ARG A 394 -41.86 -16.11 5.26
N ARG A 395 -41.47 -15.74 6.49
CA ARG A 395 -42.26 -16.02 7.70
C ARG A 395 -43.61 -15.30 7.65
N ALA A 396 -43.62 -14.01 7.29
CA ALA A 396 -44.87 -13.23 7.09
C ALA A 396 -45.84 -13.88 6.11
N SER A 397 -45.33 -14.44 5.00
CA SER A 397 -46.15 -15.09 3.98
C SER A 397 -46.87 -16.37 4.45
N ARG A 398 -46.43 -16.94 5.58
CA ARG A 398 -47.02 -18.17 6.17
C ARG A 398 -48.09 -17.90 7.21
N VAL A 399 -48.37 -16.65 7.57
CA VAL A 399 -49.43 -16.29 8.52
C VAL A 399 -50.76 -16.77 8.00
N SER A 400 -51.52 -17.51 8.84
CA SER A 400 -52.84 -18.05 8.40
C SER A 400 -53.91 -16.96 8.41
N PRO A 401 -54.88 -17.03 7.46
CA PRO A 401 -56.02 -16.10 7.43
C PRO A 401 -56.83 -16.06 8.71
N SER A 402 -56.88 -17.17 9.49
CA SER A 402 -57.63 -17.29 10.74
C SER A 402 -57.12 -16.37 11.84
N VAL A 403 -55.87 -15.90 11.77
CA VAL A 403 -55.30 -14.91 12.72
C VAL A 403 -56.01 -13.56 12.63
N ALA A 404 -56.60 -13.24 11.46
CA ALA A 404 -57.33 -11.98 11.27
C ALA A 404 -58.70 -11.95 11.98
N THR A 405 -59.26 -13.11 12.26
CA THR A 405 -60.60 -13.25 12.83
C THR A 405 -60.57 -13.47 14.35
N ARG A 406 -59.43 -13.78 14.96
CA ARG A 406 -59.29 -13.84 16.41
C ARG A 406 -59.27 -12.41 17.01
N THR A 407 -60.44 -11.98 17.48
CA THR A 407 -60.59 -10.88 18.42
C THR A 407 -60.09 -11.36 19.80
N VAL A 408 -59.06 -10.77 20.31
CA VAL A 408 -58.78 -10.75 21.74
C VAL A 408 -59.27 -9.44 22.26
#